data_5e17ba92972324afb61e0907270896ff
#
_entry.id   5e17ba92972324afb61e0907270896ff
#
_cell.length_a   1.000
_cell.length_b   1.000
_cell.length_c   1.000
_cell.angle_alpha   90.00
_cell.angle_beta   90.00
_cell.angle_gamma   90.00
#
_symmetry.space_group_name_H-M   'P 1'
#
loop_
_entity.id
_entity.type
_entity.pdbx_description
1 polymer ?
#
loop_
_entity_poly.entity_id
_entity_poly.type
_entity_poly.pdbx_seq_one_letter_code
_entity_poly.pdbx_strand_id
1 'polypeptide(L)'
;FDGTPPFENANLHRNVIYKGNKFTVEPFTRLKSVNPEDLWSWMDDLRTRGVDTIAIPHNSNGSNGQMFEMENWEGLPISTKYAEFRMRNEPIVEMTQVKGTSETHPILSPNDEWADFEIMWQRVGNSSYSRPFGSYVRQAYLDGLGMEEEGRGNPYKFGMVGASDTHTGAISDDESDFHSKVGILDGDAVARGSVPISLSLIHI
;
A
#
# COMPACT_ATOMS: atom_id res chain seq x y z
N PHE A 1 -9.90 1.96 1.80
CA PHE A 1 -9.48 3.05 2.69
C PHE A 1 -8.38 3.87 2.01
N ASP A 2 -8.55 5.14 1.95
CA ASP A 2 -7.57 6.11 1.47
C ASP A 2 -7.17 7.02 2.65
N GLY A 3 -6.01 6.75 3.23
CA GLY A 3 -5.46 7.51 4.35
C GLY A 3 -4.58 8.70 3.93
N THR A 4 -4.66 9.13 2.67
CA THR A 4 -3.83 10.25 2.19
C THR A 4 -4.07 11.52 3.00
N PRO A 5 -3.07 12.04 3.71
CA PRO A 5 -3.20 13.31 4.43
C PRO A 5 -3.53 14.46 3.49
N PRO A 6 -4.39 15.40 3.88
CA PRO A 6 -4.92 16.41 2.97
C PRO A 6 -3.88 17.37 2.38
N PHE A 7 -2.72 17.50 2.97
CA PHE A 7 -1.68 18.46 2.54
C PHE A 7 -0.44 17.81 1.91
N GLU A 8 -0.29 16.49 1.96
CA GLU A 8 0.94 15.83 1.51
C GLU A 8 0.81 15.03 0.23
N ASN A 9 -0.42 14.76 -0.23
CA ASN A 9 -0.71 13.96 -1.42
C ASN A 9 0.11 12.66 -1.47
N ALA A 10 0.23 11.99 -0.33
CA ALA A 10 0.93 10.72 -0.20
C ALA A 10 -0.07 9.57 -0.18
N ASN A 11 0.26 8.46 -0.82
CA ASN A 11 -0.63 7.32 -0.89
C ASN A 11 -0.53 6.45 0.37
N LEU A 12 -1.60 6.41 1.14
CA LEU A 12 -1.76 5.51 2.29
C LEU A 12 -2.92 4.53 2.08
N HIS A 13 -3.18 4.13 0.85
CA HIS A 13 -4.28 3.25 0.49
C HIS A 13 -4.14 1.84 1.09
N ARG A 14 -5.26 1.27 1.51
CA ARG A 14 -5.40 -0.12 1.95
C ARG A 14 -6.64 -0.74 1.33
N ASN A 15 -6.48 -1.92 0.74
CA ASN A 15 -7.60 -2.75 0.38
C ASN A 15 -8.07 -3.51 1.62
N VAL A 16 -9.33 -3.35 2.03
CA VAL A 16 -9.90 -4.05 3.18
C VAL A 16 -10.70 -5.23 2.66
N ILE A 17 -10.30 -6.43 3.05
CA ILE A 17 -10.94 -7.69 2.67
C ILE A 17 -11.68 -8.26 3.86
N TYR A 18 -12.94 -8.63 3.66
CA TYR A 18 -13.81 -9.25 4.66
C TYR A 18 -13.85 -10.76 4.47
N LYS A 19 -13.76 -11.48 5.56
CA LYS A 19 -13.98 -12.93 5.55
C LYS A 19 -15.48 -13.24 5.53
N GLY A 20 -15.93 -13.84 4.41
CA GLY A 20 -17.35 -14.19 4.23
C GLY A 20 -18.14 -13.11 3.49
N ASN A 21 -19.45 -13.28 3.42
CA ASN A 21 -20.36 -12.47 2.62
C ASN A 21 -21.55 -11.87 3.39
N LYS A 22 -21.58 -12.04 4.70
CA LYS A 22 -22.69 -11.58 5.56
C LYS A 22 -22.20 -10.42 6.43
N PHE A 23 -22.06 -9.26 5.84
CA PHE A 23 -21.77 -8.05 6.58
C PHE A 23 -22.62 -6.89 6.05
N THR A 24 -23.14 -6.10 6.97
CA THR A 24 -23.86 -4.85 6.70
C THR A 24 -23.21 -3.77 7.55
N VAL A 25 -22.01 -3.36 7.18
CA VAL A 25 -21.28 -2.34 7.91
C VAL A 25 -20.99 -1.17 6.99
N GLU A 26 -21.09 0.02 7.54
CA GLU A 26 -20.64 1.22 6.84
C GLU A 26 -19.11 1.16 6.67
N PRO A 27 -18.58 1.30 5.45
CA PRO A 27 -17.15 1.27 5.23
C PRO A 27 -16.43 2.37 6.01
N PHE A 28 -15.23 2.05 6.50
CA PHE A 28 -14.34 3.07 7.04
C PHE A 28 -13.70 3.84 5.88
N THR A 29 -13.83 5.16 5.88
CA THR A 29 -13.35 6.01 4.80
C THR A 29 -12.51 7.17 5.33
N ARG A 30 -11.74 7.81 4.45
CA ARG A 30 -10.96 9.01 4.76
C ARG A 30 -11.83 10.17 5.31
N LEU A 31 -13.13 10.16 5.07
CA LEU A 31 -14.04 11.15 5.65
C LEU A 31 -14.21 10.97 7.16
N LYS A 32 -13.95 9.77 7.68
CA LYS A 32 -13.95 9.49 9.12
C LYS A 32 -12.59 9.81 9.74
N SER A 33 -11.53 9.29 9.13
CA SER A 33 -10.15 9.56 9.52
C SER A 33 -9.19 9.22 8.39
N VAL A 34 -8.06 9.91 8.33
CA VAL A 34 -6.92 9.58 7.46
C VAL A 34 -5.87 8.72 8.15
N ASN A 35 -5.98 8.55 9.47
CA ASN A 35 -5.06 7.76 10.28
C ASN A 35 -5.30 6.26 10.07
N PRO A 36 -4.31 5.47 9.62
CA PRO A 36 -4.46 4.02 9.48
C PRO A 36 -4.68 3.29 10.82
N GLU A 37 -4.25 3.84 11.95
CA GLU A 37 -4.49 3.25 13.27
C GLU A 37 -5.99 3.28 13.65
N ASP A 38 -6.71 4.30 13.21
CA ASP A 38 -8.17 4.36 13.39
C ASP A 38 -8.87 3.32 12.50
N LEU A 39 -8.34 3.06 11.28
CA LEU A 39 -8.82 1.95 10.47
C LEU A 39 -8.63 0.62 11.19
N TRP A 40 -7.46 0.36 11.77
CA TRP A 40 -7.20 -0.89 12.51
C TRP A 40 -8.07 -1.02 13.74
N SER A 41 -8.32 0.08 14.46
CA SER A 41 -9.24 0.12 15.60
C SER A 41 -10.66 -0.26 15.18
N TRP A 42 -11.13 0.27 14.06
CA TRP A 42 -12.42 -0.08 13.48
C TRP A 42 -12.49 -1.56 13.05
N MET A 43 -11.41 -2.11 12.48
CA MET A 43 -11.32 -3.52 12.12
C MET A 43 -11.36 -4.43 13.36
N ASP A 44 -10.68 -4.05 14.43
CA ASP A 44 -10.74 -4.78 15.70
C ASP A 44 -12.15 -4.75 16.30
N ASP A 45 -12.86 -3.63 16.23
CA ASP A 45 -14.27 -3.53 16.62
C ASP A 45 -15.16 -4.46 15.76
N LEU A 46 -14.93 -4.56 14.47
CA LEU A 46 -15.62 -5.52 13.61
C LEU A 46 -15.40 -6.96 14.07
N ARG A 47 -14.17 -7.34 14.45
CA ARG A 47 -13.87 -8.68 14.97
C ARG A 47 -14.63 -8.99 16.24
N THR A 48 -14.82 -8.03 17.15
CA THR A 48 -15.64 -8.23 18.35
C THR A 48 -17.11 -8.56 18.01
N ARG A 49 -17.56 -8.10 16.83
CA ARG A 49 -18.90 -8.38 16.29
C ARG A 49 -18.96 -9.61 15.37
N GLY A 50 -17.88 -10.40 15.31
CA GLY A 50 -17.80 -11.62 14.52
C GLY A 50 -17.52 -11.39 13.03
N VAL A 51 -17.10 -10.19 12.62
CA VAL A 51 -16.71 -9.86 11.24
C VAL A 51 -15.20 -9.76 11.17
N ASP A 52 -14.56 -10.78 10.60
CA ASP A 52 -13.11 -10.82 10.45
C ASP A 52 -12.67 -10.11 9.17
N THR A 53 -11.59 -9.33 9.26
CA THR A 53 -11.07 -8.50 8.17
C THR A 53 -9.55 -8.46 8.18
N ILE A 54 -8.95 -8.24 7.01
CA ILE A 54 -7.56 -7.84 6.84
C ILE A 54 -7.47 -6.58 5.97
N ALA A 55 -6.45 -5.77 6.19
CA ALA A 55 -6.10 -4.66 5.31
C ALA A 55 -4.78 -4.97 4.59
N ILE A 56 -4.70 -4.59 3.32
CA ILE A 56 -3.52 -4.78 2.47
C ILE A 56 -3.04 -3.40 2.04
N PRO A 57 -1.94 -2.89 2.60
CA PRO A 57 -1.28 -1.70 2.07
C PRO A 57 -0.85 -1.91 0.62
N HIS A 58 -1.10 -0.93 -0.23
CA HIS A 58 -0.67 -0.98 -1.62
C HIS A 58 -0.14 0.36 -2.11
N ASN A 59 0.62 0.36 -3.22
CA ASN A 59 1.31 1.55 -3.75
C ASN A 59 2.21 2.23 -2.71
N SER A 60 2.88 1.48 -1.88
CA SER A 60 3.74 2.07 -0.85
C SER A 60 4.89 2.89 -1.43
N ASN A 61 5.36 2.55 -2.65
CA ASN A 61 6.34 3.34 -3.42
C ASN A 61 5.91 4.81 -3.60
N GLY A 62 4.60 5.08 -3.73
CA GLY A 62 4.04 6.42 -3.85
C GLY A 62 3.66 7.09 -2.53
N SER A 63 4.02 6.51 -1.38
CA SER A 63 3.58 6.99 -0.05
C SER A 63 4.40 8.13 0.53
N ASN A 64 5.44 8.59 -0.15
CA ASN A 64 6.36 9.61 0.37
C ASN A 64 6.99 9.23 1.73
N GLY A 65 7.27 7.95 1.95
CA GLY A 65 7.88 7.45 3.17
C GLY A 65 6.91 7.20 4.33
N GLN A 66 5.61 7.42 4.14
CA GLN A 66 4.64 7.35 5.24
C GLN A 66 4.05 5.95 5.46
N MET A 67 4.24 5.02 4.51
CA MET A 67 3.68 3.68 4.65
C MET A 67 4.37 2.85 5.71
N PHE A 68 5.70 2.99 5.84
CA PHE A 68 6.55 2.19 6.73
C PHE A 68 7.42 3.09 7.60
N GLU A 69 6.79 3.90 8.44
CA GLU A 69 7.48 4.80 9.36
C GLU A 69 7.99 4.06 10.61
N MET A 70 9.02 4.61 11.26
CA MET A 70 9.58 4.12 12.52
C MET A 70 8.83 4.67 13.76
N GLU A 71 7.80 5.46 13.51
CA GLU A 71 6.97 6.13 14.51
C GLU A 71 5.49 5.85 14.24
N ASN A 72 4.67 5.98 15.25
CA ASN A 72 3.22 5.92 15.12
C ASN A 72 2.65 7.26 14.60
N TRP A 73 1.34 7.33 14.41
CA TRP A 73 0.69 8.55 13.89
C TRP A 73 0.89 9.80 14.76
N GLU A 74 1.18 9.63 16.03
CA GLU A 74 1.47 10.73 16.97
C GLU A 74 2.95 11.13 16.99
N GLY A 75 3.80 10.50 16.18
CA GLY A 75 5.26 10.73 16.17
C GLY A 75 6.00 10.08 17.34
N LEU A 76 5.40 9.08 17.96
CA LEU A 76 6.05 8.32 19.03
C LEU A 76 6.71 7.05 18.45
N PRO A 77 7.86 6.61 18.99
CA PRO A 77 8.53 5.40 18.53
C PRO A 77 7.60 4.18 18.58
N ILE A 78 7.69 3.34 17.56
CA ILE A 78 6.96 2.06 17.49
C ILE A 78 7.25 1.22 18.73
N SER A 79 6.19 0.68 19.32
CA SER A 79 6.23 -0.23 20.46
C SER A 79 5.80 -1.63 20.07
N THR A 80 6.10 -2.63 20.89
CA THR A 80 5.63 -4.01 20.71
C THR A 80 4.11 -4.08 20.56
N LYS A 81 3.37 -3.31 21.37
CA LYS A 81 1.91 -3.24 21.26
C LYS A 81 1.43 -2.71 19.91
N TYR A 82 2.09 -1.69 19.38
CA TYR A 82 1.79 -1.16 18.05
C TYR A 82 2.12 -2.22 16.97
N ALA A 83 3.27 -2.88 17.07
CA ALA A 83 3.67 -3.90 16.12
C ALA A 83 2.65 -5.04 16.05
N GLU A 84 2.20 -5.55 17.19
CA GLU A 84 1.15 -6.57 17.28
C GLU A 84 -0.19 -6.07 16.71
N PHE A 85 -0.54 -4.82 16.98
CA PHE A 85 -1.77 -4.20 16.47
C PHE A 85 -1.75 -4.09 14.95
N ARG A 86 -0.65 -3.61 14.37
CA ARG A 86 -0.48 -3.52 12.92
C ARG A 86 -0.49 -4.89 12.27
N MET A 87 0.32 -5.82 12.75
CA MET A 87 0.43 -7.17 12.17
C MET A 87 -0.86 -7.97 12.18
N ARG A 88 -1.71 -7.77 13.19
CA ARG A 88 -3.04 -8.38 13.23
C ARG A 88 -3.97 -7.85 12.13
N ASN A 89 -3.81 -6.60 11.74
CA ASN A 89 -4.65 -5.91 10.78
C ASN A 89 -4.07 -5.88 9.36
N GLU A 90 -2.74 -5.79 9.23
CA GLU A 90 -2.00 -5.74 7.96
C GLU A 90 -1.04 -6.94 7.84
N PRO A 91 -1.55 -8.19 7.73
CA PRO A 91 -0.67 -9.37 7.69
C PRO A 91 0.02 -9.59 6.34
N ILE A 92 -0.37 -8.88 5.30
CA ILE A 92 0.22 -8.94 3.95
C ILE A 92 0.33 -7.53 3.36
N VAL A 93 1.25 -7.37 2.41
CA VAL A 93 1.50 -6.12 1.68
C VAL A 93 1.58 -6.39 0.18
N GLU A 94 1.13 -5.45 -0.63
CA GLU A 94 1.32 -5.50 -2.07
C GLU A 94 2.74 -5.09 -2.46
N MET A 95 3.39 -5.94 -3.26
CA MET A 95 4.79 -5.79 -3.67
C MET A 95 4.93 -5.03 -4.97
N THR A 96 3.99 -5.20 -5.89
CA THR A 96 4.02 -4.60 -7.23
C THR A 96 2.63 -4.54 -7.85
N GLN A 97 2.43 -3.58 -8.73
CA GLN A 97 1.23 -3.43 -9.55
C GLN A 97 1.52 -2.45 -10.71
N VAL A 98 0.52 -2.08 -11.52
CA VAL A 98 0.70 -1.21 -12.71
C VAL A 98 1.38 0.14 -12.43
N LYS A 99 1.36 0.64 -11.19
CA LYS A 99 2.06 1.87 -10.79
C LYS A 99 3.50 1.61 -10.28
N GLY A 100 4.11 0.53 -10.72
CA GLY A 100 5.49 0.17 -10.44
C GLY A 100 5.69 -0.67 -9.19
N THR A 101 6.96 -1.01 -8.96
CA THR A 101 7.38 -1.83 -7.83
C THR A 101 7.36 -1.08 -6.52
N SER A 102 6.95 -1.77 -5.45
CA SER A 102 7.14 -1.35 -4.06
C SER A 102 8.19 -2.21 -3.33
N GLU A 103 8.91 -3.08 -4.06
CA GLU A 103 9.90 -3.97 -3.47
C GLU A 103 11.10 -3.21 -2.90
N THR A 104 11.84 -2.54 -3.78
CA THR A 104 13.03 -1.76 -3.42
C THR A 104 13.28 -0.61 -4.40
N HIS A 105 14.32 0.18 -4.12
CA HIS A 105 14.72 1.34 -4.91
C HIS A 105 16.25 1.41 -4.95
N PRO A 106 16.89 1.89 -6.05
CA PRO A 106 18.35 1.96 -6.17
C PRO A 106 19.05 2.68 -5.01
N ILE A 107 18.43 3.71 -4.44
CA ILE A 107 18.96 4.42 -3.26
C ILE A 107 19.01 3.52 -2.01
N LEU A 108 18.08 2.57 -1.88
CA LEU A 108 17.98 1.66 -0.73
C LEU A 108 18.77 0.37 -0.93
N SER A 109 18.99 -0.02 -2.19
CA SER A 109 19.68 -1.26 -2.56
C SER A 109 20.71 -0.98 -3.67
N PRO A 110 21.78 -0.20 -3.39
CA PRO A 110 22.69 0.30 -4.43
C PRO A 110 23.57 -0.78 -5.07
N ASN A 111 23.65 -1.96 -4.47
CA ASN A 111 24.42 -3.11 -4.97
C ASN A 111 23.56 -4.16 -5.68
N ASP A 112 22.27 -3.91 -5.85
CA ASP A 112 21.32 -4.79 -6.52
C ASP A 112 21.08 -4.28 -7.94
N GLU A 113 21.51 -5.04 -8.93
CA GLU A 113 21.39 -4.68 -10.36
C GLU A 113 19.92 -4.62 -10.85
N TRP A 114 18.98 -5.19 -10.08
CA TRP A 114 17.54 -5.19 -10.39
C TRP A 114 16.76 -4.13 -9.61
N ALA A 115 17.41 -3.35 -8.76
CA ALA A 115 16.73 -2.37 -7.90
C ALA A 115 16.08 -1.22 -8.66
N ASP A 116 16.42 -1.00 -9.93
CA ASP A 116 15.86 0.05 -10.79
C ASP A 116 14.70 -0.44 -11.69
N PHE A 117 14.26 -1.70 -11.52
CA PHE A 117 13.19 -2.27 -12.34
C PHE A 117 11.83 -1.66 -11.97
N GLU A 118 11.11 -1.14 -12.96
CA GLU A 118 9.75 -0.56 -12.84
C GLU A 118 9.59 0.48 -11.71
N ILE A 119 10.54 1.36 -11.56
CA ILE A 119 10.48 2.44 -10.57
C ILE A 119 9.49 3.54 -11.02
N MET A 120 8.46 3.77 -10.20
CA MET A 120 7.66 4.99 -10.24
C MET A 120 8.22 5.98 -9.20
N TRP A 121 8.89 7.02 -9.66
CA TRP A 121 9.57 8.02 -8.81
C TRP A 121 8.62 9.02 -8.11
N GLN A 122 7.38 9.11 -8.57
CA GLN A 122 6.41 10.12 -8.13
C GLN A 122 5.38 9.56 -7.15
N ARG A 123 4.78 10.45 -6.40
CA ARG A 123 3.63 10.14 -5.54
C ARG A 123 2.41 9.80 -6.38
N VAL A 124 1.55 8.94 -5.87
CA VAL A 124 0.28 8.67 -6.53
C VAL A 124 -0.59 9.94 -6.48
N GLY A 125 -1.10 10.33 -7.63
CA GLY A 125 -2.00 11.49 -7.76
C GLY A 125 -1.33 12.84 -7.99
N ASN A 126 -0.01 12.92 -8.00
CA ASN A 126 0.72 14.13 -8.42
C ASN A 126 2.13 13.80 -8.95
N SER A 127 2.79 14.80 -9.53
CA SER A 127 4.13 14.66 -10.10
C SER A 127 5.26 14.98 -9.12
N SER A 128 4.98 15.13 -7.83
CA SER A 128 6.01 15.36 -6.83
C SER A 128 6.78 14.08 -6.53
N TYR A 129 8.06 14.21 -6.22
CA TYR A 129 8.90 13.07 -5.85
C TYR A 129 8.39 12.37 -4.60
N SER A 130 8.43 11.04 -4.62
CA SER A 130 8.13 10.19 -3.47
C SER A 130 9.43 9.77 -2.78
N ARG A 131 9.57 10.07 -1.50
CA ARG A 131 10.75 9.72 -0.70
C ARG A 131 10.87 8.19 -0.58
N PRO A 132 12.04 7.59 -0.93
CA PRO A 132 12.20 6.13 -0.88
C PRO A 132 12.17 5.55 0.55
N PHE A 133 12.84 6.19 1.51
CA PHE A 133 12.85 5.73 2.90
C PHE A 133 11.43 5.73 3.49
N GLY A 134 11.01 4.57 4.04
CA GLY A 134 9.66 4.36 4.54
C GLY A 134 8.61 4.04 3.46
N SER A 135 9.02 3.89 2.19
CA SER A 135 8.13 3.61 1.05
C SER A 135 8.26 2.19 0.49
N TYR A 136 9.35 1.48 0.78
CA TYR A 136 9.67 0.21 0.13
C TYR A 136 9.73 -0.96 1.11
N VAL A 137 9.19 -2.08 0.68
CA VAL A 137 8.95 -3.27 1.50
C VAL A 137 10.24 -3.90 2.01
N ARG A 138 11.27 -4.01 1.16
CA ARG A 138 12.55 -4.61 1.55
C ARG A 138 13.23 -3.81 2.67
N GLN A 139 13.15 -2.47 2.60
CA GLN A 139 13.63 -1.62 3.69
C GLN A 139 12.78 -1.76 4.95
N ALA A 140 11.46 -1.86 4.81
CA ALA A 140 10.57 -2.08 5.95
C ALA A 140 10.89 -3.40 6.70
N TYR A 141 11.25 -4.46 5.99
CA TYR A 141 11.72 -5.69 6.64
C TYR A 141 13.00 -5.48 7.45
N LEU A 142 13.98 -4.76 6.91
CA LEU A 142 15.22 -4.45 7.62
C LEU A 142 14.97 -3.58 8.85
N ASP A 143 14.16 -2.55 8.72
CA ASP A 143 13.76 -1.68 9.81
C ASP A 143 13.00 -2.46 10.90
N GLY A 144 12.11 -3.35 10.48
CA GLY A 144 11.36 -4.23 11.38
C GLY A 144 12.25 -5.20 12.17
N LEU A 145 13.26 -5.77 11.54
CA LEU A 145 14.24 -6.63 12.20
C LEU A 145 15.09 -5.83 13.21
N GLY A 146 15.51 -4.63 12.84
CA GLY A 146 16.23 -3.73 13.76
C GLY A 146 15.40 -3.35 14.98
N MET A 147 14.12 -2.99 14.79
CA MET A 147 13.21 -2.71 15.90
C MET A 147 13.01 -3.90 16.82
N GLU A 148 12.93 -5.12 16.25
CA GLU A 148 12.79 -6.34 17.03
C GLU A 148 14.03 -6.63 17.87
N GLU A 149 15.24 -6.41 17.33
CA GLU A 149 16.50 -6.53 18.06
C GLU A 149 16.58 -5.52 19.23
N GLU A 150 16.03 -4.33 19.04
CA GLU A 150 15.91 -3.31 20.10
C GLU A 150 14.80 -3.61 21.13
N GLY A 151 14.04 -4.70 20.98
CA GLY A 151 12.93 -5.08 21.87
C GLY A 151 11.65 -4.25 21.69
N ARG A 152 11.52 -3.52 20.59
CA ARG A 152 10.37 -2.66 20.28
C ARG A 152 9.24 -3.42 19.55
N GLY A 153 9.50 -4.68 19.15
CA GLY A 153 8.63 -5.45 18.30
C GLY A 153 8.83 -5.14 16.82
N ASN A 154 8.23 -5.96 15.93
CA ASN A 154 8.40 -5.81 14.49
C ASN A 154 7.03 -5.65 13.80
N PRO A 155 6.68 -4.44 13.34
CA PRO A 155 5.39 -4.17 12.69
C PRO A 155 5.36 -4.57 11.21
N TYR A 156 6.43 -5.17 10.67
CA TYR A 156 6.66 -5.44 9.25
C TYR A 156 6.93 -6.92 8.94
N LYS A 157 6.40 -7.85 9.75
CA LYS A 157 6.47 -9.31 9.50
C LYS A 157 5.40 -9.80 8.51
N PHE A 158 4.93 -8.95 7.63
CA PHE A 158 3.86 -9.27 6.71
C PHE A 158 4.32 -10.20 5.57
N GLY A 159 3.40 -10.98 5.01
CA GLY A 159 3.58 -11.68 3.74
C GLY A 159 3.43 -10.73 2.55
N MET A 160 3.71 -11.22 1.34
CA MET A 160 3.72 -10.44 0.11
C MET A 160 2.67 -10.93 -0.87
N VAL A 161 2.08 -10.01 -1.64
CA VAL A 161 1.21 -10.30 -2.77
C VAL A 161 1.57 -9.38 -3.95
N GLY A 162 1.55 -9.93 -5.17
CA GLY A 162 1.57 -9.16 -6.40
C GLY A 162 0.14 -8.94 -6.89
N ALA A 163 -0.14 -7.80 -7.49
CA ALA A 163 -1.45 -7.44 -8.00
C ALA A 163 -1.35 -6.56 -9.25
N SER A 164 -2.44 -6.43 -10.00
CA SER A 164 -2.52 -5.60 -11.21
C SER A 164 -3.07 -4.20 -10.93
N ASP A 165 -3.74 -4.01 -9.82
CA ASP A 165 -4.55 -2.81 -9.52
C ASP A 165 -5.73 -2.62 -10.51
N THR A 166 -6.27 -3.73 -11.00
CA THR A 166 -7.41 -3.72 -11.90
C THR A 166 -8.66 -3.15 -11.23
N HIS A 167 -9.32 -2.19 -11.91
CA HIS A 167 -10.53 -1.52 -11.42
C HIS A 167 -11.81 -2.04 -12.10
N THR A 168 -11.68 -2.89 -13.09
CA THR A 168 -12.83 -3.42 -13.86
C THR A 168 -13.29 -4.79 -13.37
N GLY A 169 -12.52 -5.47 -12.53
CA GLY A 169 -12.74 -6.86 -12.13
C GLY A 169 -12.44 -7.88 -13.23
N ALA A 170 -11.95 -7.43 -14.39
CA ALA A 170 -11.57 -8.27 -15.52
C ALA A 170 -10.14 -7.92 -15.95
N ILE A 171 -9.26 -8.90 -15.94
CA ILE A 171 -7.89 -8.76 -16.40
C ILE A 171 -7.57 -9.85 -17.43
N SER A 172 -6.65 -9.55 -18.35
CA SER A 172 -6.02 -10.54 -19.20
C SER A 172 -4.74 -11.05 -18.54
N ASP A 173 -4.46 -12.33 -18.66
CA ASP A 173 -3.18 -12.96 -18.31
C ASP A 173 -2.26 -13.13 -19.53
N ASP A 174 -2.68 -12.67 -20.70
CA ASP A 174 -1.90 -12.65 -21.93
C ASP A 174 -1.09 -11.34 -22.01
N GLU A 175 0.24 -11.44 -21.90
CA GLU A 175 1.14 -10.29 -21.99
C GLU A 175 1.06 -9.54 -23.32
N SER A 176 0.68 -10.22 -24.39
CA SER A 176 0.51 -9.62 -25.73
C SER A 176 -0.80 -8.85 -25.87
N ASP A 177 -1.78 -9.16 -25.03
CA ASP A 177 -3.12 -8.55 -25.00
C ASP A 177 -3.55 -8.20 -23.56
N PHE A 178 -2.61 -7.66 -22.79
CA PHE A 178 -2.87 -7.29 -21.42
C PHE A 178 -3.73 -6.02 -21.34
N HIS A 179 -4.84 -6.12 -20.62
CA HIS A 179 -5.67 -4.97 -20.28
C HIS A 179 -6.17 -5.14 -18.82
N SER A 180 -6.16 -4.09 -18.06
CA SER A 180 -6.47 -4.25 -16.66
C SER A 180 -7.18 -3.08 -16.01
N LYS A 181 -6.54 -1.91 -15.92
CA LYS A 181 -6.89 -0.94 -14.89
C LYS A 181 -8.28 -0.33 -15.08
N VAL A 182 -8.54 0.27 -16.22
CA VAL A 182 -9.79 1.02 -16.50
C VAL A 182 -10.53 0.52 -17.75
N GLY A 183 -10.21 -0.67 -18.19
CA GLY A 183 -10.91 -1.34 -19.30
C GLY A 183 -10.72 -0.59 -20.62
N ILE A 184 -11.73 0.15 -21.04
CA ILE A 184 -11.75 0.80 -22.35
C ILE A 184 -10.59 1.80 -22.58
N LEU A 185 -9.99 2.34 -21.51
CA LEU A 185 -8.87 3.27 -21.63
C LEU A 185 -7.51 2.58 -21.78
N ASP A 186 -7.41 1.34 -21.42
CA ASP A 186 -6.20 0.52 -21.54
C ASP A 186 -6.43 -0.75 -22.37
N GLY A 187 -7.46 -0.73 -23.22
CA GLY A 187 -7.89 -1.87 -24.04
C GLY A 187 -6.99 -2.18 -25.23
N ASP A 188 -5.99 -1.35 -25.55
CA ASP A 188 -5.00 -1.62 -26.59
C ASP A 188 -3.58 -1.21 -26.17
N ALA A 189 -2.57 -1.79 -26.85
CA ALA A 189 -1.17 -1.57 -26.51
C ALA A 189 -0.72 -0.12 -26.71
N VAL A 190 -1.33 0.61 -27.66
CA VAL A 190 -1.00 2.02 -27.91
C VAL A 190 -1.54 2.90 -26.81
N ALA A 191 -2.77 2.68 -26.37
CA ALA A 191 -3.38 3.40 -25.27
C ALA A 191 -2.59 3.17 -23.97
N ARG A 192 -2.20 1.93 -23.67
CA ARG A 192 -1.36 1.60 -22.50
C ARG A 192 -0.01 2.31 -22.49
N GLY A 193 0.64 2.41 -23.65
CA GLY A 193 1.95 3.06 -23.77
C GLY A 193 1.91 4.57 -23.92
N SER A 194 0.77 5.16 -24.27
CA SER A 194 0.66 6.58 -24.58
C SER A 194 -0.14 7.42 -23.57
N VAL A 195 -0.88 6.77 -22.68
CA VAL A 195 -1.62 7.51 -21.64
C VAL A 195 -0.65 8.11 -20.65
N PRO A 196 -0.55 9.43 -20.52
CA PRO A 196 0.28 10.04 -19.49
C PRO A 196 -0.20 9.63 -18.10
N ILE A 197 0.70 9.17 -17.26
CA ILE A 197 0.43 8.76 -15.87
C ILE A 197 -0.17 9.92 -15.04
N SER A 198 -0.05 11.17 -15.54
CA SER A 198 -0.63 12.37 -14.91
C SER A 198 -2.17 12.44 -14.97
N LEU A 199 -2.81 11.64 -15.81
CA LEU A 199 -4.26 11.50 -15.73
C LEU A 199 -4.58 10.49 -14.64
N SER A 200 -4.59 10.97 -13.43
CA SER A 200 -5.01 10.20 -12.26
C SER A 200 -6.49 9.85 -12.37
N LEU A 201 -6.78 8.76 -13.04
CA LEU A 201 -8.09 8.08 -12.97
C LEU A 201 -8.23 7.32 -11.64
N ILE A 202 -7.40 7.66 -10.66
CA ILE A 202 -7.30 7.05 -9.34
C ILE A 202 -8.44 7.49 -8.40
N HIS A 203 -9.26 8.43 -8.83
CA HIS A 203 -10.34 8.99 -8.02
C HIS A 203 -11.74 8.58 -8.49
N ILE A 204 -11.88 7.38 -9.00
CA ILE A 204 -13.21 6.79 -9.20
C ILE A 204 -13.54 5.91 -8.00
#